data_c43f306c4563f6ee13b718f603d85a14
#
_entry.id   c43f306c4563f6ee13b718f603d85a14
#
_cell.length_a   1.000
_cell.length_b   1.000
_cell.length_c   1.000
_cell.angle_alpha   90.00
_cell.angle_beta   90.00
_cell.angle_gamma   90.00
#
_symmetry.space_group_name_H-M   'P 1'
#
loop_
_entity.id
_entity.type
_entity.pdbx_description
1 polymer ?
#
loop_
_entity_poly.entity_id
_entity_poly.type
_entity_poly.pdbx_seq_one_letter_code
_entity_poly.pdbx_strand_id
1 'polypeptide(L)'
;MTTTLRILIVDDSDTTRRILNTIVRSRHWSVCGEAESGWSGIKKFQELKPDLVLLDLAMPDINGIEVARMMSGLDRTVPIIMFTVLNLEGLERAAHNAGVRAIVSKGECWNLLSTIEAAVSASGRQLQ
;
A
#
# COMPACT_ATOMS: atom_id res chain seq x y z
N MET A 1 -2.20 25.72 -1.00
CA MET A 1 -2.99 24.79 -0.21
C MET A 1 -2.42 23.40 -0.32
N THR A 2 -2.07 22.80 0.80
CA THR A 2 -1.53 21.45 0.81
C THR A 2 -2.67 20.44 0.85
N THR A 3 -2.55 19.37 0.09
CA THR A 3 -3.55 18.29 0.08
C THR A 3 -3.11 17.17 1.01
N THR A 4 -4.08 16.58 1.68
CA THR A 4 -3.77 15.43 2.53
C THR A 4 -3.37 14.23 1.69
N LEU A 5 -2.53 13.38 2.24
CA LEU A 5 -2.11 12.14 1.58
C LEU A 5 -3.32 11.19 1.48
N ARG A 6 -3.57 10.69 0.28
CA ARG A 6 -4.70 9.79 -0.01
C ARG A 6 -4.18 8.38 -0.19
N ILE A 7 -4.61 7.47 0.66
CA ILE A 7 -4.09 6.10 0.71
C ILE A 7 -5.18 5.11 0.32
N LEU A 8 -4.84 4.19 -0.58
CA LEU A 8 -5.67 3.04 -0.93
C LEU A 8 -5.19 1.83 -0.15
N ILE A 9 -6.11 1.13 0.51
CA ILE A 9 -5.80 -0.07 1.28
C ILE A 9 -6.35 -1.28 0.53
N VAL A 10 -5.49 -2.25 0.23
CA VAL A 10 -5.86 -3.48 -0.49
C VAL A 10 -5.47 -4.68 0.36
N ASP A 11 -6.46 -5.31 0.99
CA ASP A 11 -6.25 -6.43 1.92
C ASP A 11 -7.59 -7.16 2.07
N ASP A 12 -7.59 -8.48 2.03
CA ASP A 12 -8.82 -9.27 2.14
C ASP A 12 -9.35 -9.38 3.57
N SER A 13 -8.57 -8.98 4.58
CA SER A 13 -8.97 -9.02 5.98
C SER A 13 -9.65 -7.72 6.41
N ASP A 14 -10.93 -7.81 6.79
CA ASP A 14 -11.67 -6.68 7.36
C ASP A 14 -10.97 -6.11 8.59
N THR A 15 -10.46 -7.00 9.45
CA THR A 15 -9.77 -6.60 10.67
C THR A 15 -8.52 -5.79 10.35
N THR A 16 -7.72 -6.25 9.40
CA THR A 16 -6.52 -5.54 8.98
C THR A 16 -6.87 -4.17 8.39
N ARG A 17 -7.89 -4.10 7.53
CA ARG A 17 -8.29 -2.83 6.94
C ARG A 17 -8.73 -1.83 8.02
N ARG A 18 -9.44 -2.29 9.04
CA ARG A 18 -9.84 -1.45 10.17
C ARG A 18 -8.65 -0.90 10.94
N ILE A 19 -7.67 -1.76 11.23
CA ILE A 19 -6.43 -1.36 11.91
C ILE A 19 -5.69 -0.32 11.09
N LEU A 20 -5.54 -0.57 9.78
CA LEU A 20 -4.84 0.35 8.88
C LEU A 20 -5.55 1.70 8.78
N ASN A 21 -6.89 1.69 8.75
CA ASN A 21 -7.67 2.94 8.78
C ASN A 21 -7.33 3.77 10.02
N THR A 22 -7.29 3.14 11.18
CA THR A 22 -6.96 3.83 12.43
C THR A 22 -5.56 4.41 12.38
N ILE A 23 -4.58 3.63 11.92
CA ILE A 23 -3.18 4.07 11.84
C ILE A 23 -3.02 5.24 10.87
N VAL A 24 -3.58 5.13 9.68
CA VAL A 24 -3.51 6.16 8.64
C VAL A 24 -4.13 7.47 9.15
N ARG A 25 -5.31 7.38 9.73
CA ARG A 25 -6.05 8.56 10.20
C ARG A 25 -5.38 9.23 11.40
N SER A 26 -4.53 8.51 12.15
CA SER A 26 -3.80 9.09 13.27
C SER A 26 -2.83 10.21 12.84
N ARG A 27 -2.44 10.22 11.57
CA ARG A 27 -1.60 11.27 11.00
C ARG A 27 -2.40 12.27 10.16
N HIS A 28 -3.73 12.23 10.27
CA HIS A 28 -4.64 13.09 9.49
C HIS A 28 -4.54 12.87 7.98
N TRP A 29 -4.02 11.71 7.56
CA TRP A 29 -4.08 11.27 6.17
C TRP A 29 -5.45 10.66 5.90
N SER A 30 -5.85 10.58 4.64
CA SER A 30 -7.14 10.01 4.29
C SER A 30 -7.01 8.63 3.65
N VAL A 31 -7.97 7.77 3.95
CA VAL A 31 -8.14 6.50 3.24
C VAL A 31 -9.13 6.78 2.10
N CYS A 32 -8.63 6.85 0.87
CA CYS A 32 -9.47 7.18 -0.26
C CYS A 32 -10.29 6.00 -0.77
N GLY A 33 -9.93 4.78 -0.36
CA GLY A 33 -10.68 3.59 -0.72
C GLY A 33 -10.09 2.36 -0.08
N GLU A 34 -10.88 1.29 -0.05
CA GLU A 34 -10.48 -0.02 0.43
C GLU A 34 -10.90 -1.06 -0.60
N ALA A 35 -10.07 -2.08 -0.77
CA ALA A 35 -10.37 -3.20 -1.66
C ALA A 35 -10.06 -4.50 -0.92
N GLU A 36 -10.92 -5.50 -1.11
CA GLU A 36 -10.77 -6.80 -0.45
C GLU A 36 -10.18 -7.88 -1.36
N SER A 37 -9.79 -7.50 -2.57
CA SER A 37 -9.18 -8.42 -3.53
C SER A 37 -8.19 -7.67 -4.41
N GLY A 38 -7.32 -8.42 -5.09
CA GLY A 38 -6.33 -7.82 -5.97
C GLY A 38 -6.94 -7.10 -7.15
N TRP A 39 -7.91 -7.73 -7.84
CA TRP A 39 -8.55 -7.12 -8.99
C TRP A 39 -9.35 -5.87 -8.61
N SER A 40 -10.06 -5.93 -7.49
CA SER A 40 -10.76 -4.74 -6.96
C SER A 40 -9.78 -3.63 -6.63
N GLY A 41 -8.61 -3.98 -6.09
CA GLY A 41 -7.55 -3.02 -5.78
C GLY A 41 -7.05 -2.31 -7.03
N ILE A 42 -6.80 -3.07 -8.10
CA ILE A 42 -6.33 -2.51 -9.38
C ILE A 42 -7.38 -1.56 -9.95
N LYS A 43 -8.64 -1.97 -9.93
CA LYS A 43 -9.74 -1.13 -10.41
C LYS A 43 -9.82 0.19 -9.65
N LYS A 44 -9.77 0.13 -8.32
CA LYS A 44 -9.82 1.32 -7.47
C LYS A 44 -8.59 2.20 -7.63
N PHE A 45 -7.43 1.59 -7.86
CA PHE A 45 -6.20 2.32 -8.16
C PHE A 45 -6.40 3.23 -9.38
N GLN A 46 -7.00 2.69 -10.44
CA GLN A 46 -7.26 3.45 -11.66
C GLN A 46 -8.31 4.54 -11.45
N GLU A 47 -9.37 4.23 -10.71
CA GLU A 47 -10.48 5.16 -10.49
C GLU A 47 -10.14 6.27 -9.51
N LEU A 48 -9.44 5.94 -8.42
CA LEU A 48 -9.22 6.87 -7.31
C LEU A 48 -7.91 7.62 -7.39
N LYS A 49 -6.94 7.11 -8.15
CA LYS A 49 -5.61 7.73 -8.29
C LYS A 49 -5.01 8.07 -6.93
N PRO A 50 -4.73 7.07 -6.09
CA PRO A 50 -4.20 7.31 -4.75
C PRO A 50 -2.78 7.86 -4.79
N ASP A 51 -2.36 8.45 -3.67
CA ASP A 51 -0.98 8.92 -3.50
C ASP A 51 -0.06 7.81 -3.01
N LEU A 52 -0.62 6.77 -2.40
CA LEU A 52 0.13 5.64 -1.86
C LEU A 52 -0.80 4.43 -1.72
N VAL A 53 -0.27 3.23 -1.86
CA VAL A 53 -1.03 1.99 -1.70
C VAL A 53 -0.42 1.16 -0.58
N LEU A 54 -1.27 0.68 0.32
CA LEU A 54 -0.93 -0.37 1.29
C LEU A 54 -1.52 -1.66 0.75
N LEU A 55 -0.68 -2.66 0.52
CA LEU A 55 -1.05 -3.84 -0.26
C LEU A 55 -0.62 -5.12 0.45
N ASP A 56 -1.55 -6.04 0.65
CA ASP A 56 -1.24 -7.37 1.17
C ASP A 56 -0.69 -8.27 0.05
N LEU A 57 0.18 -9.19 0.42
CA LEU A 57 0.72 -10.19 -0.52
C LEU A 57 -0.30 -11.30 -0.79
N ALA A 58 -0.90 -11.85 0.27
CA ALA A 58 -1.78 -13.02 0.17
C ALA A 58 -3.23 -12.61 0.01
N MET A 59 -3.76 -12.78 -1.19
CA MET A 59 -5.18 -12.51 -1.49
C MET A 59 -5.75 -13.66 -2.30
N PRO A 60 -7.08 -13.89 -2.25
CA PRO A 60 -7.67 -15.09 -2.83
C PRO A 60 -7.66 -15.15 -4.36
N ASP A 61 -7.62 -14.02 -5.04
CA ASP A 61 -7.74 -13.96 -6.51
C ASP A 61 -6.40 -13.84 -7.24
N ILE A 62 -5.54 -12.91 -6.78
CA ILE A 62 -4.24 -12.63 -7.40
C ILE A 62 -3.30 -12.16 -6.29
N ASN A 63 -2.05 -12.61 -6.30
CA ASN A 63 -1.12 -12.23 -5.25
C ASN A 63 -0.66 -10.77 -5.37
N GLY A 64 -0.20 -10.22 -4.23
CA GLY A 64 0.15 -8.81 -4.15
C GLY A 64 1.32 -8.40 -5.05
N ILE A 65 2.26 -9.30 -5.34
CA ILE A 65 3.38 -8.99 -6.23
C ILE A 65 2.87 -8.71 -7.65
N GLU A 66 1.93 -9.52 -8.13
CA GLU A 66 1.32 -9.30 -9.45
C GLU A 66 0.48 -8.01 -9.47
N VAL A 67 -0.25 -7.76 -8.38
CA VAL A 67 -1.01 -6.51 -8.23
C VAL A 67 -0.07 -5.30 -8.29
N ALA A 68 1.05 -5.36 -7.57
CA ALA A 68 2.05 -4.30 -7.56
C ALA A 68 2.62 -4.06 -8.96
N ARG A 69 2.91 -5.14 -9.68
CA ARG A 69 3.44 -5.05 -11.05
C ARG A 69 2.45 -4.34 -11.97
N MET A 70 1.17 -4.68 -11.87
CA MET A 70 0.14 -4.05 -12.68
C MET A 70 -0.07 -2.58 -12.31
N MET A 71 -0.12 -2.27 -11.02
CA MET A 71 -0.24 -0.89 -10.56
C MET A 71 0.95 -0.05 -11.01
N SER A 72 2.17 -0.58 -10.86
CA SER A 72 3.39 0.11 -11.29
C SER A 72 3.41 0.36 -12.80
N GLY A 73 2.85 -0.56 -13.57
CA GLY A 73 2.69 -0.37 -15.00
C GLY A 73 1.73 0.74 -15.36
N LEU A 74 0.74 1.00 -14.50
CA LEU A 74 -0.24 2.06 -14.70
C LEU A 74 0.29 3.42 -14.25
N ASP A 75 0.97 3.48 -13.11
CA ASP A 75 1.57 4.73 -12.59
C ASP A 75 2.74 4.39 -11.66
N ARG A 76 3.95 4.57 -12.14
CA ARG A 76 5.17 4.26 -11.39
C ARG A 76 5.48 5.26 -10.29
N THR A 77 4.81 6.39 -10.27
CA THR A 77 5.07 7.45 -9.28
C THR A 77 4.39 7.20 -7.94
N VAL A 78 3.40 6.29 -7.91
CA VAL A 78 2.66 5.98 -6.68
C VAL A 78 3.42 4.92 -5.90
N PRO A 79 3.94 5.23 -4.70
CA PRO A 79 4.64 4.24 -3.90
C PRO A 79 3.68 3.16 -3.38
N ILE A 80 4.16 1.92 -3.41
CA ILE A 80 3.43 0.75 -2.92
C ILE A 80 4.21 0.20 -1.74
N ILE A 81 3.53 0.08 -0.59
CA ILE A 81 4.09 -0.55 0.60
C ILE A 81 3.34 -1.87 0.81
N MET A 82 4.07 -2.96 0.88
CA MET A 82 3.49 -4.27 1.17
C MET A 82 3.39 -4.45 2.67
N PHE A 83 2.21 -4.84 3.15
CA PHE A 83 1.93 -5.05 4.56
C PHE A 83 1.37 -6.46 4.73
N THR A 84 2.18 -7.38 5.24
CA THR A 84 1.86 -8.80 5.17
C THR A 84 2.35 -9.57 6.39
N VAL A 85 1.67 -10.68 6.71
CA VAL A 85 2.12 -11.62 7.75
C VAL A 85 3.13 -12.63 7.21
N LEU A 86 3.23 -12.77 5.89
CA LEU A 86 4.07 -13.79 5.28
C LEU A 86 5.54 -13.41 5.36
N ASN A 87 6.39 -14.44 5.54
CA ASN A 87 7.82 -14.28 5.41
C ASN A 87 8.14 -14.18 3.92
N LEU A 88 8.71 -13.05 3.53
CA LEU A 88 9.06 -12.79 2.13
C LEU A 88 10.49 -13.18 1.79
N GLU A 89 11.15 -13.98 2.62
CA GLU A 89 12.49 -14.44 2.32
C GLU A 89 12.51 -15.10 0.95
N GLY A 90 13.37 -14.59 0.07
CA GLY A 90 13.43 -15.04 -1.31
C GLY A 90 12.47 -14.32 -2.25
N LEU A 91 11.51 -13.55 -1.72
CA LEU A 91 10.55 -12.82 -2.55
C LEU A 91 10.80 -11.31 -2.57
N GLU A 92 11.71 -10.80 -1.73
CA GLU A 92 11.99 -9.37 -1.64
C GLU A 92 12.41 -8.80 -3.00
N ARG A 93 13.24 -9.51 -3.74
CA ARG A 93 13.69 -9.06 -5.06
C ARG A 93 12.53 -9.00 -6.04
N ALA A 94 11.67 -10.03 -6.05
CA ALA A 94 10.51 -10.06 -6.92
C ALA A 94 9.54 -8.92 -6.59
N ALA A 95 9.32 -8.64 -5.31
CA ALA A 95 8.49 -7.54 -4.85
C ALA A 95 9.08 -6.20 -5.29
N HIS A 96 10.38 -6.00 -5.06
CA HIS A 96 11.06 -4.78 -5.47
C HIS A 96 10.98 -4.57 -6.99
N ASN A 97 11.23 -5.63 -7.77
CA ASN A 97 11.15 -5.57 -9.23
C ASN A 97 9.73 -5.28 -9.72
N ALA A 98 8.73 -5.64 -8.94
CA ALA A 98 7.33 -5.34 -9.25
C ALA A 98 6.93 -3.91 -8.89
N GLY A 99 7.83 -3.15 -8.24
CA GLY A 99 7.57 -1.76 -7.88
C GLY A 99 7.25 -1.52 -6.41
N VAL A 100 7.32 -2.56 -5.57
CA VAL A 100 7.11 -2.41 -4.12
C VAL A 100 8.30 -1.63 -3.54
N ARG A 101 8.01 -0.53 -2.85
CA ARG A 101 9.02 0.35 -2.26
C ARG A 101 9.51 -0.13 -0.92
N ALA A 102 8.64 -0.74 -0.12
CA ALA A 102 8.98 -1.21 1.22
C ALA A 102 8.03 -2.32 1.63
N ILE A 103 8.48 -3.14 2.58
CA ILE A 103 7.70 -4.26 3.10
C ILE A 103 7.67 -4.11 4.62
N VAL A 104 6.48 -4.16 5.20
CA VAL A 104 6.28 -4.10 6.64
C VAL A 104 5.53 -5.35 7.07
N SER A 105 6.02 -6.01 8.12
CA SER A 105 5.34 -7.16 8.71
C SER A 105 4.10 -6.68 9.48
N LYS A 106 2.99 -7.40 9.37
CA LYS A 106 1.78 -7.10 10.14
C LYS A 106 2.03 -7.22 11.66
N GLY A 107 3.05 -7.96 12.06
CA GLY A 107 3.47 -8.03 13.46
C GLY A 107 4.28 -6.82 13.92
N GLU A 108 4.66 -5.93 13.03
CA GLU A 108 5.49 -4.76 13.30
C GLU A 108 4.82 -3.48 12.83
N CYS A 109 3.53 -3.33 13.12
CA CYS A 109 2.77 -2.16 12.63
C CYS A 109 3.27 -0.83 13.16
N TRP A 110 4.08 -0.80 14.23
CA TRP A 110 4.71 0.43 14.70
C TRP A 110 5.66 1.05 13.67
N ASN A 111 6.16 0.25 12.73
CA ASN A 111 7.05 0.71 11.66
C ASN A 111 6.29 1.33 10.48
N LEU A 112 4.99 1.16 10.43
CA LEU A 112 4.23 1.51 9.23
C LEU A 112 4.22 3.02 8.96
N LEU A 113 3.99 3.84 9.98
CA LEU A 113 3.92 5.30 9.79
C LEU A 113 5.24 5.87 9.28
N SER A 114 6.36 5.46 9.88
CA SER A 114 7.67 5.93 9.44
C SER A 114 8.00 5.44 8.04
N THR A 115 7.57 4.22 7.70
CA THR A 115 7.78 3.66 6.36
C THR A 115 6.99 4.44 5.32
N ILE A 116 5.73 4.79 5.63
CA ILE A 116 4.91 5.63 4.74
C ILE A 116 5.59 6.98 4.53
N GLU A 117 6.01 7.63 5.60
CA GLU A 117 6.67 8.94 5.52
C GLU A 117 7.93 8.89 4.66
N ALA A 118 8.76 7.87 4.84
CA ALA A 118 9.98 7.69 4.04
C ALA A 118 9.66 7.47 2.56
N ALA A 119 8.65 6.66 2.24
CA ALA A 119 8.26 6.38 0.87
C ALA A 119 7.72 7.62 0.16
N VAL A 120 6.92 8.42 0.87
CA VAL A 120 6.37 9.66 0.33
C VAL A 120 7.47 10.68 0.09
N SER A 121 8.39 10.85 1.04
CA SER A 121 9.53 11.77 0.89
C SER A 121 10.40 11.38 -0.30
N ALA A 122 10.68 10.09 -0.46
CA ALA A 122 11.49 9.59 -1.57
C ALA A 122 10.80 9.79 -2.93
N SER A 123 9.48 9.85 -2.97
CA SER A 123 8.73 10.09 -4.20
C SER A 123 8.59 11.58 -4.56
N GLY A 124 9.09 12.46 -3.69
CA GLY A 124 9.00 13.90 -3.90
C GLY A 124 7.67 14.52 -3.50
N ARG A 125 6.79 13.76 -2.88
CA ARG A 125 5.50 14.28 -2.41
C ARG A 125 5.69 15.03 -1.10
N GLN A 126 4.83 16.02 -0.86
CA GLN A 126 4.86 16.78 0.38
C GLN A 126 3.88 16.19 1.39
N LEU A 127 4.32 16.12 2.65
CA LEU A 127 3.49 15.68 3.76
C LEU A 127 2.86 16.88 4.47
N GLN A 128 1.71 16.64 5.01
CA GLN A 128 0.97 17.62 5.83
C GLN A 128 1.18 17.34 7.31
#